data_14a2590cc8763cb33025f50db4c41c84
#
_entry.id   14a2590cc8763cb33025f50db4c41c84
#
_cell.length_a   1.000
_cell.length_b   1.000
_cell.length_c   1.000
_cell.angle_alpha   90.00
_cell.angle_beta   90.00
_cell.angle_gamma   90.00
#
_symmetry.space_group_name_H-M   'P 1'
#
loop_
_entity.id
_entity.type
_entity.pdbx_description
1 polymer ?
#
loop_
_entity_poly.entity_id
_entity_poly.type
_entity_poly.pdbx_seq_one_letter_code
_entity_poly.pdbx_strand_id
1 'polypeptide(L)'
;MKNKIKKLIPFKIQLLFYRLLNGNFNYLFWLFPIQNNKIVVCNFFGKSYGDNGKYIVEKLLEENKMDYEVVWLLNNKNQYQYQYEIPNYIKVVEYKSLKGLYELATARVWIDNTRKVFYPPKKKNQFYIQTWHGGISLKKIERDVEDKLSNAYLHLSKHDSKMTNLLLSNSDFCTELYRTAFWYKGDILECGSPRCDILMHNSLEIEEKVKRHFNINSSSQILTYAPTFRVDSNTEIYNIDFEQLISVLKKKFGGEWIVLVRLHPNLSAMSNFMEYTSSIIDATNYADMYEILAASEILLTDYSSTMFEFSFMNKPVVLYAPDINSYVEDRDFYFDIHTLPYPLAENTDQLLKIIERYDSNKYKIQVNEFLLKLGIKENGDASNQVVKKIKQIIMK
;
A
#
# COMPACT_ATOMS: atom_id res chain seq x y z
N MET A 1 -0.31 19.65 -15.37
CA MET A 1 0.66 20.69 -15.76
C MET A 1 2.07 20.44 -15.21
N LYS A 2 2.28 20.05 -13.93
CA LYS A 2 3.63 19.78 -13.35
C LYS A 2 4.40 18.61 -14.03
N ASN A 3 3.74 17.59 -14.52
CA ASN A 3 4.40 16.45 -15.19
C ASN A 3 4.84 16.72 -16.63
N LYS A 4 4.17 17.65 -17.35
CA LYS A 4 4.60 18.08 -18.71
C LYS A 4 5.86 18.95 -18.67
N ILE A 5 6.03 19.75 -17.61
CA ILE A 5 7.20 20.59 -17.43
C ILE A 5 8.45 19.76 -17.09
N LYS A 6 8.31 18.66 -16.34
CA LYS A 6 9.43 17.73 -16.04
C LYS A 6 10.02 17.06 -17.29
N LYS A 7 9.23 16.82 -18.34
CA LYS A 7 9.71 16.22 -19.59
C LYS A 7 10.52 17.20 -20.46
N LEU A 8 10.39 18.52 -20.24
CA LEU A 8 11.07 19.58 -20.98
C LEU A 8 12.45 19.96 -20.41
N ILE A 9 12.77 19.53 -19.19
CA ILE A 9 14.07 19.83 -18.58
C ILE A 9 15.08 18.76 -19.02
N PRO A 10 16.22 19.12 -19.64
CA PRO A 10 17.25 18.16 -20.02
C PRO A 10 17.70 17.31 -18.83
N PHE A 11 17.90 16.01 -19.06
CA PHE A 11 18.30 15.04 -18.04
C PHE A 11 19.50 15.51 -17.20
N LYS A 12 20.50 16.12 -17.83
CA LYS A 12 21.67 16.70 -17.13
C LYS A 12 21.28 17.77 -16.10
N ILE A 13 20.29 18.59 -16.39
CA ILE A 13 19.78 19.64 -15.48
C ILE A 13 18.94 18.99 -14.37
N GLN A 14 18.12 17.98 -14.69
CA GLN A 14 17.40 17.21 -13.67
C GLN A 14 18.39 16.51 -12.72
N LEU A 15 19.45 15.93 -13.26
CA LEU A 15 20.51 15.27 -12.49
C LEU A 15 21.30 16.28 -11.65
N LEU A 16 21.55 17.50 -12.17
CA LEU A 16 22.21 18.57 -11.44
C LEU A 16 21.34 19.08 -10.28
N PHE A 17 20.04 19.29 -10.51
CA PHE A 17 19.09 19.64 -9.46
C PHE A 17 18.98 18.50 -8.41
N TYR A 18 19.00 17.26 -8.87
CA TYR A 18 18.99 16.08 -8.00
C TYR A 18 20.29 15.99 -7.18
N ARG A 19 21.44 16.27 -7.79
CA ARG A 19 22.75 16.37 -7.12
C ARG A 19 22.85 17.58 -6.19
N LEU A 20 22.21 18.70 -6.50
CA LEU A 20 22.16 19.87 -5.61
C LEU A 20 21.24 19.64 -4.41
N LEU A 21 20.09 18.99 -4.59
CA LEU A 21 19.17 18.63 -3.52
C LEU A 21 19.68 17.47 -2.65
N ASN A 22 20.41 16.53 -3.23
CA ASN A 22 21.06 15.39 -2.56
C ASN A 22 22.60 15.53 -2.55
N GLY A 23 23.11 16.69 -2.89
CA GLY A 23 24.52 16.90 -3.19
C GLY A 23 25.38 17.22 -1.97
N ASN A 24 26.50 17.88 -2.20
CA ASN A 24 27.62 18.08 -1.26
C ASN A 24 27.21 18.57 0.14
N PHE A 25 26.15 19.35 0.27
CA PHE A 25 25.65 19.82 1.56
C PHE A 25 25.14 18.66 2.46
N ASN A 26 24.55 17.64 1.85
CA ASN A 26 24.05 16.48 2.60
C ASN A 26 25.17 15.62 3.20
N TYR A 27 26.41 15.74 2.67
CA TYR A 27 27.59 15.09 3.24
C TYR A 27 27.96 15.65 4.63
N LEU A 28 27.59 16.89 4.96
CA LEU A 28 27.81 17.43 6.30
C LEU A 28 27.08 16.61 7.37
N PHE A 29 25.93 16.04 7.03
CA PHE A 29 25.17 15.15 7.95
C PHE A 29 25.89 13.84 8.22
N TRP A 30 26.88 13.47 7.40
CA TRP A 30 27.69 12.25 7.61
C TRP A 30 28.56 12.33 8.87
N LEU A 31 28.85 13.54 9.35
CA LEU A 31 29.64 13.78 10.58
C LEU A 31 28.88 13.40 11.85
N PHE A 32 27.56 13.40 11.85
CA PHE A 32 26.78 13.05 13.04
C PHE A 32 26.84 11.54 13.32
N PRO A 33 27.06 11.09 14.59
CA PRO A 33 27.14 9.68 14.92
C PRO A 33 25.79 8.98 14.73
N ILE A 34 25.84 7.68 14.43
CA ILE A 34 24.65 6.83 14.39
C ILE A 34 24.21 6.54 15.84
N GLN A 35 22.91 6.65 16.06
CA GLN A 35 22.22 6.24 17.30
C GLN A 35 21.67 4.85 17.08
N ASN A 36 22.19 3.85 17.80
CA ASN A 36 21.91 2.44 17.53
C ASN A 36 20.44 2.05 17.69
N ASN A 37 19.70 2.73 18.57
CA ASN A 37 18.28 2.49 18.83
C ASN A 37 17.33 3.35 17.99
N LYS A 38 17.86 4.15 17.03
CA LYS A 38 17.02 5.05 16.22
C LYS A 38 16.58 4.37 14.92
N ILE A 39 15.27 4.46 14.67
CA ILE A 39 14.60 3.95 13.48
C ILE A 39 13.87 5.11 12.80
N VAL A 40 14.09 5.31 11.50
CA VAL A 40 13.37 6.32 10.72
C VAL A 40 12.48 5.63 9.69
N VAL A 41 11.21 5.99 9.68
CA VAL A 41 10.20 5.44 8.78
C VAL A 41 9.66 6.53 7.85
N CYS A 42 9.46 6.19 6.58
CA CYS A 42 8.86 7.08 5.59
C CYS A 42 7.99 6.29 4.61
N ASN A 43 6.69 6.53 4.63
CA ASN A 43 5.77 5.90 3.70
C ASN A 43 5.29 6.89 2.64
N PHE A 44 5.18 6.43 1.37
CA PHE A 44 4.66 7.20 0.23
C PHE A 44 5.24 8.61 0.13
N PHE A 45 6.57 8.73 0.29
CA PHE A 45 7.27 10.04 0.29
C PHE A 45 6.78 11.01 1.37
N GLY A 46 6.44 10.49 2.54
CA GLY A 46 5.92 11.27 3.67
C GLY A 46 4.43 11.65 3.58
N LYS A 47 3.63 10.92 2.80
CA LYS A 47 2.21 11.24 2.62
C LYS A 47 1.27 10.52 3.58
N SER A 48 1.72 9.50 4.31
CA SER A 48 0.85 8.74 5.21
C SER A 48 1.57 8.18 6.43
N TYR A 49 0.80 7.98 7.49
CA TYR A 49 1.07 7.04 8.57
C TYR A 49 0.20 5.81 8.35
N GLY A 50 0.79 4.70 7.96
CA GLY A 50 0.07 3.48 7.57
C GLY A 50 0.96 2.50 6.84
N ASP A 51 0.37 1.58 6.08
CA ASP A 51 1.10 0.57 5.30
C ASP A 51 2.07 -0.25 6.16
N ASN A 52 2.97 -1.02 5.56
CA ASN A 52 3.91 -1.90 6.25
C ASN A 52 4.66 -1.22 7.42
N GLY A 53 5.06 0.04 7.24
CA GLY A 53 5.81 0.79 8.25
C GLY A 53 5.06 0.94 9.58
N LYS A 54 3.73 1.21 9.54
CA LYS A 54 2.88 1.33 10.72
C LYS A 54 2.88 0.02 11.52
N TYR A 55 2.56 -1.08 10.90
CA TYR A 55 2.45 -2.39 11.56
C TYR A 55 3.79 -2.88 12.13
N ILE A 56 4.91 -2.62 11.43
CA ILE A 56 6.25 -2.90 11.97
C ILE A 56 6.52 -2.07 13.23
N VAL A 57 6.24 -0.76 13.19
CA VAL A 57 6.51 0.14 14.30
C VAL A 57 5.62 -0.14 15.50
N GLU A 58 4.33 -0.30 15.28
CA GLU A 58 3.37 -0.64 16.35
C GLU A 58 3.79 -1.95 17.03
N LYS A 59 4.13 -2.98 16.25
CA LYS A 59 4.59 -4.26 16.79
C LYS A 59 5.91 -4.15 17.55
N LEU A 60 6.86 -3.37 17.07
CA LEU A 60 8.13 -3.12 17.76
C LEU A 60 7.92 -2.45 19.12
N LEU A 61 6.97 -1.52 19.21
CA LEU A 61 6.71 -0.73 20.39
C LEU A 61 5.74 -1.38 21.39
N GLU A 62 5.01 -2.44 20.99
CA GLU A 62 4.20 -3.24 21.90
C GLU A 62 5.03 -3.84 23.03
N GLU A 63 6.24 -4.34 22.71
CA GLU A 63 7.08 -5.03 23.67
C GLU A 63 7.82 -4.06 24.58
N ASN A 64 8.37 -2.96 24.04
CA ASN A 64 9.17 -2.03 24.84
C ASN A 64 9.29 -0.64 24.20
N LYS A 65 8.39 0.27 24.60
CA LYS A 65 8.30 1.63 24.02
C LYS A 65 9.52 2.50 24.26
N MET A 66 10.28 2.24 25.34
CA MET A 66 11.38 3.09 25.78
C MET A 66 12.73 2.72 25.16
N ASP A 67 12.85 1.54 24.56
CA ASP A 67 14.11 1.05 24.01
C ASP A 67 14.44 1.66 22.64
N TYR A 68 13.44 2.19 21.93
CA TYR A 68 13.58 2.66 20.55
C TYR A 68 13.17 4.11 20.36
N GLU A 69 14.00 4.90 19.67
CA GLU A 69 13.62 6.20 19.15
C GLU A 69 13.05 6.03 17.74
N VAL A 70 11.72 6.04 17.61
CA VAL A 70 11.06 5.97 16.31
C VAL A 70 10.76 7.37 15.80
N VAL A 71 11.24 7.67 14.58
CA VAL A 71 10.99 8.93 13.90
C VAL A 71 10.20 8.64 12.62
N TRP A 72 9.05 9.29 12.48
CA TRP A 72 8.22 9.19 11.28
C TRP A 72 8.34 10.46 10.45
N LEU A 73 8.71 10.31 9.18
CA LEU A 73 8.84 11.45 8.27
C LEU A 73 7.51 11.68 7.53
N LEU A 74 6.91 12.85 7.73
CA LEU A 74 5.67 13.26 7.07
C LEU A 74 5.81 14.61 6.37
N ASN A 75 5.16 14.76 5.22
CA ASN A 75 4.90 16.08 4.64
C ASN A 75 3.78 16.76 5.42
N ASN A 76 3.81 18.09 5.55
CA ASN A 76 2.78 18.85 6.27
C ASN A 76 2.44 18.22 7.64
N LYS A 77 3.48 17.91 8.42
CA LYS A 77 3.38 17.14 9.67
C LYS A 77 2.24 17.59 10.60
N ASN A 78 1.98 18.89 10.68
CA ASN A 78 0.94 19.43 11.56
C ASN A 78 -0.47 19.00 11.13
N GLN A 79 -0.72 18.87 9.83
CA GLN A 79 -2.00 18.40 9.30
C GLN A 79 -2.14 16.88 9.47
N TYR A 80 -1.14 16.12 9.03
CA TYR A 80 -1.22 14.66 9.01
C TYR A 80 -1.07 14.02 10.40
N GLN A 81 -0.37 14.66 11.33
CA GLN A 81 -0.25 14.15 12.70
C GLN A 81 -1.62 14.02 13.39
N TYR A 82 -2.51 14.99 13.17
CA TYR A 82 -3.89 14.94 13.71
C TYR A 82 -4.77 13.97 12.92
N GLN A 83 -4.63 13.96 11.59
CA GLN A 83 -5.46 13.10 10.73
C GLN A 83 -5.23 11.60 10.98
N TYR A 84 -3.98 11.20 11.29
CA TYR A 84 -3.61 9.78 11.44
C TYR A 84 -3.54 9.31 12.89
N GLU A 85 -3.88 10.14 13.87
CA GLU A 85 -3.84 9.78 15.29
C GLU A 85 -2.51 9.12 15.70
N ILE A 86 -1.38 9.68 15.23
CA ILE A 86 -0.06 9.09 15.47
C ILE A 86 0.26 9.09 16.96
N PRO A 87 0.65 7.96 17.56
CA PRO A 87 0.96 7.88 18.96
C PRO A 87 2.03 8.90 19.42
N ASN A 88 1.85 9.54 20.56
CA ASN A 88 2.72 10.61 21.07
C ASN A 88 4.19 10.18 21.30
N TYR A 89 4.46 8.89 21.45
CA TYR A 89 5.80 8.34 21.59
C TYR A 89 6.54 8.19 20.26
N ILE A 90 5.87 8.42 19.13
CA ILE A 90 6.48 8.47 17.80
C ILE A 90 6.80 9.92 17.46
N LYS A 91 8.07 10.22 17.25
CA LYS A 91 8.54 11.55 16.87
C LYS A 91 8.22 11.84 15.41
N VAL A 92 7.34 12.79 15.14
CA VAL A 92 7.00 13.22 13.79
C VAL A 92 7.91 14.37 13.33
N VAL A 93 8.52 14.21 12.16
CA VAL A 93 9.43 15.21 11.57
C VAL A 93 9.03 15.48 10.13
N GLU A 94 9.13 16.75 9.70
CA GLU A 94 8.84 17.16 8.32
C GLU A 94 9.78 16.45 7.34
N TYR A 95 9.22 15.76 6.34
CA TYR A 95 9.98 14.89 5.42
C TYR A 95 11.01 15.70 4.66
N LYS A 96 10.92 16.61 3.91
CA LYS A 96 11.94 17.33 3.13
C LYS A 96 12.58 18.50 3.89
N SER A 97 13.03 18.23 5.13
CA SER A 97 13.64 19.24 6.00
C SER A 97 15.09 18.88 6.38
N LEU A 98 15.86 19.87 6.84
CA LEU A 98 17.19 19.63 7.42
C LEU A 98 17.14 18.71 8.64
N LYS A 99 16.04 18.82 9.43
CA LYS A 99 15.81 17.93 10.55
C LYS A 99 15.56 16.51 10.09
N GLY A 100 14.78 16.31 9.01
CA GLY A 100 14.57 15.00 8.38
C GLY A 100 15.89 14.38 7.88
N LEU A 101 16.80 15.17 7.30
CA LEU A 101 18.14 14.70 6.92
C LEU A 101 18.97 14.31 8.13
N TYR A 102 18.93 15.08 9.21
CA TYR A 102 19.61 14.76 10.46
C TYR A 102 19.09 13.43 11.07
N GLU A 103 17.79 13.24 11.13
CA GLU A 103 17.21 12.01 11.65
C GLU A 103 17.62 10.78 10.80
N LEU A 104 17.58 10.89 9.47
CA LEU A 104 18.07 9.85 8.58
C LEU A 104 19.58 9.60 8.75
N ALA A 105 20.39 10.65 8.87
CA ALA A 105 21.84 10.52 9.03
C ALA A 105 22.27 9.83 10.33
N THR A 106 21.47 10.00 11.37
CA THR A 106 21.71 9.45 12.72
C THR A 106 20.98 8.14 13.01
N ALA A 107 20.05 7.71 12.16
CA ALA A 107 19.31 6.48 12.37
C ALA A 107 20.16 5.23 12.08
N ARG A 108 19.97 4.17 12.87
CA ARG A 108 20.52 2.83 12.64
C ARG A 108 19.75 2.11 11.54
N VAL A 109 18.41 2.25 11.53
CA VAL A 109 17.53 1.57 10.59
C VAL A 109 16.66 2.59 9.84
N TRP A 110 16.56 2.41 8.55
CA TRP A 110 15.61 3.10 7.67
C TRP A 110 14.56 2.11 7.19
N ILE A 111 13.29 2.52 7.15
CA ILE A 111 12.17 1.74 6.62
C ILE A 111 11.40 2.61 5.64
N ASP A 112 11.29 2.16 4.39
CA ASP A 112 10.48 2.83 3.37
C ASP A 112 9.67 1.82 2.57
N ASN A 113 8.53 2.28 2.04
CA ASN A 113 7.67 1.49 1.16
C ASN A 113 7.68 1.97 -0.30
N THR A 114 8.47 2.98 -0.64
CA THR A 114 8.67 3.51 -2.00
C THR A 114 10.15 3.76 -2.25
N ARG A 115 10.54 4.00 -3.50
CA ARG A 115 11.92 4.38 -3.83
C ARG A 115 12.32 5.64 -3.07
N LYS A 116 13.42 5.59 -2.35
CA LYS A 116 13.89 6.70 -1.53
C LYS A 116 14.47 7.81 -2.42
N VAL A 117 13.91 9.00 -2.29
CA VAL A 117 14.28 10.17 -3.13
C VAL A 117 14.93 11.31 -2.34
N PHE A 118 14.84 11.28 -1.03
CA PHE A 118 15.38 12.31 -0.14
C PHE A 118 16.10 11.67 1.05
N TYR A 119 17.42 11.77 1.06
CA TYR A 119 18.27 11.13 2.07
C TYR A 119 19.67 11.75 2.09
N PRO A 120 20.39 11.69 3.23
CA PRO A 120 21.82 11.92 3.28
C PRO A 120 22.57 10.69 2.74
N PRO A 121 23.87 10.77 2.42
CA PRO A 121 24.67 9.60 2.08
C PRO A 121 24.55 8.52 3.16
N LYS A 122 24.12 7.32 2.77
CA LYS A 122 23.94 6.19 3.68
C LYS A 122 25.30 5.71 4.18
N LYS A 123 25.46 5.55 5.49
CA LYS A 123 26.67 5.06 6.14
C LYS A 123 26.72 3.54 6.12
N LYS A 124 27.95 2.97 6.22
CA LYS A 124 28.15 1.52 6.20
C LYS A 124 27.36 0.79 7.29
N ASN A 125 27.25 1.39 8.48
CA ASN A 125 26.57 0.78 9.64
C ASN A 125 25.07 1.12 9.68
N GLN A 126 24.50 1.79 8.70
CA GLN A 126 23.05 2.00 8.58
C GLN A 126 22.44 0.85 7.79
N PHE A 127 21.27 0.40 8.21
CA PHE A 127 20.54 -0.68 7.56
C PHE A 127 19.24 -0.15 6.95
N TYR A 128 19.02 -0.43 5.68
CA TYR A 128 17.85 0.03 4.94
C TYR A 128 16.95 -1.15 4.57
N ILE A 129 15.73 -1.15 5.11
CA ILE A 129 14.66 -2.09 4.82
C ILE A 129 13.70 -1.44 3.82
N GLN A 130 13.56 -2.02 2.65
CA GLN A 130 12.56 -1.66 1.67
C GLN A 130 11.40 -2.64 1.78
N THR A 131 10.22 -2.15 2.17
CA THR A 131 9.05 -3.01 2.34
C THR A 131 8.22 -3.13 1.07
N TRP A 132 8.43 -2.21 0.12
CA TRP A 132 7.54 -1.95 -1.00
C TRP A 132 6.11 -1.66 -0.54
N HIS A 133 5.19 -1.41 -1.48
CA HIS A 133 3.80 -1.03 -1.19
C HIS A 133 2.78 -1.83 -2.02
N GLY A 134 3.21 -2.92 -2.60
CA GLY A 134 2.39 -3.90 -3.29
C GLY A 134 2.99 -5.27 -3.04
N GLY A 135 2.17 -6.25 -2.73
CA GLY A 135 2.57 -7.64 -2.75
C GLY A 135 2.53 -8.14 -4.19
N ILE A 136 1.63 -9.06 -4.49
CA ILE A 136 1.39 -9.55 -5.85
C ILE A 136 0.96 -8.38 -6.73
N SER A 137 1.68 -8.11 -7.79
CA SER A 137 1.37 -7.03 -8.73
C SER A 137 0.62 -7.55 -9.94
N LEU A 138 -0.54 -6.95 -10.24
CA LEU A 138 -1.21 -7.19 -11.52
C LEU A 138 -0.43 -6.53 -12.67
N LYS A 139 0.01 -5.29 -12.46
CA LYS A 139 0.71 -4.46 -13.46
C LYS A 139 2.19 -4.77 -13.47
N LYS A 140 2.81 -4.82 -14.66
CA LYS A 140 4.27 -4.87 -14.77
C LYS A 140 4.91 -3.63 -14.17
N ILE A 141 6.02 -3.81 -13.49
CA ILE A 141 6.69 -2.77 -12.70
C ILE A 141 8.19 -2.70 -13.03
N GLU A 142 8.77 -1.55 -12.74
CA GLU A 142 10.20 -1.30 -12.72
C GLU A 142 10.89 -1.70 -14.05
N ARG A 143 11.82 -2.66 -14.03
CA ARG A 143 12.58 -3.09 -15.20
C ARG A 143 11.68 -3.69 -16.30
N ASP A 144 10.57 -4.33 -15.93
CA ASP A 144 9.69 -5.00 -16.90
C ASP A 144 8.86 -4.02 -17.75
N VAL A 145 8.98 -2.71 -17.42
CA VAL A 145 8.46 -1.57 -18.19
C VAL A 145 9.53 -0.48 -18.33
N GLU A 146 10.82 -0.85 -18.38
CA GLU A 146 11.94 0.08 -18.39
C GLU A 146 11.87 1.09 -19.54
N ASP A 147 11.36 0.68 -20.70
CA ASP A 147 11.13 1.50 -21.88
C ASP A 147 10.10 2.63 -21.68
N LYS A 148 9.15 2.43 -20.74
CA LYS A 148 8.10 3.42 -20.39
C LYS A 148 8.54 4.38 -19.26
N LEU A 149 9.68 4.11 -18.62
CA LEU A 149 10.17 4.87 -17.49
C LEU A 149 11.13 5.99 -17.91
N SER A 150 11.16 7.09 -17.14
CA SER A 150 12.14 8.15 -17.40
C SER A 150 13.54 7.74 -16.94
N ASN A 151 14.58 8.20 -17.66
CA ASN A 151 15.98 7.96 -17.26
C ASN A 151 16.30 8.42 -15.83
N ALA A 152 15.66 9.48 -15.37
CA ALA A 152 15.82 9.99 -13.99
C ALA A 152 15.26 8.98 -12.97
N TYR A 153 14.10 8.41 -13.25
CA TYR A 153 13.50 7.37 -12.40
C TYR A 153 14.36 6.09 -12.39
N LEU A 154 14.83 5.64 -13.55
CA LEU A 154 15.69 4.46 -13.68
C LEU A 154 16.98 4.62 -12.88
N HIS A 155 17.64 5.79 -12.99
CA HIS A 155 18.85 6.06 -12.22
C HIS A 155 18.59 6.00 -10.71
N LEU A 156 17.49 6.61 -10.27
CA LEU A 156 17.04 6.60 -8.88
C LEU A 156 16.73 5.21 -8.38
N SER A 157 15.95 4.43 -9.11
CA SER A 157 15.53 3.08 -8.73
C SER A 157 16.73 2.13 -8.63
N LYS A 158 17.65 2.19 -9.61
CA LYS A 158 18.90 1.41 -9.60
C LYS A 158 19.80 1.79 -8.41
N HIS A 159 19.84 3.07 -8.03
CA HIS A 159 20.61 3.53 -6.88
C HIS A 159 19.95 3.11 -5.56
N ASP A 160 18.65 3.26 -5.43
CA ASP A 160 17.87 2.83 -4.26
C ASP A 160 18.03 1.32 -4.01
N SER A 161 17.96 0.51 -5.07
CA SER A 161 18.20 -0.94 -4.98
C SER A 161 19.61 -1.29 -4.46
N LYS A 162 20.65 -0.51 -4.84
CA LYS A 162 22.01 -0.68 -4.32
C LYS A 162 22.13 -0.30 -2.85
N MET A 163 21.35 0.65 -2.37
CA MET A 163 21.36 1.08 -0.97
C MET A 163 20.57 0.12 -0.06
N THR A 164 19.57 -0.57 -0.60
CA THR A 164 18.71 -1.48 0.14
C THR A 164 19.51 -2.66 0.68
N ASN A 165 19.38 -2.94 1.97
CA ASN A 165 20.00 -4.10 2.62
C ASN A 165 19.05 -5.29 2.70
N LEU A 166 17.75 -5.02 2.83
CA LEU A 166 16.72 -6.05 2.94
C LEU A 166 15.46 -5.60 2.21
N LEU A 167 14.92 -6.49 1.39
CA LEU A 167 13.62 -6.32 0.74
C LEU A 167 12.64 -7.34 1.33
N LEU A 168 11.39 -6.94 1.58
CA LEU A 168 10.36 -7.87 2.06
C LEU A 168 9.61 -8.46 0.89
N SER A 169 9.27 -9.75 0.98
CA SER A 169 8.45 -10.46 0.00
C SER A 169 7.34 -11.26 0.68
N ASN A 170 6.20 -11.35 0.01
CA ASN A 170 5.03 -12.06 0.50
C ASN A 170 4.71 -13.35 -0.27
N SER A 171 5.52 -13.71 -1.26
CA SER A 171 5.29 -14.89 -2.09
C SER A 171 6.53 -15.28 -2.88
N ASP A 172 6.58 -16.53 -3.35
CA ASP A 172 7.62 -16.98 -4.27
C ASP A 172 7.58 -16.15 -5.57
N PHE A 173 6.38 -15.85 -6.07
CA PHE A 173 6.20 -14.96 -7.23
C PHE A 173 6.85 -13.59 -7.02
N CYS A 174 6.61 -12.94 -5.87
CA CYS A 174 7.20 -11.63 -5.59
C CYS A 174 8.72 -11.70 -5.39
N THR A 175 9.22 -12.76 -4.77
CA THR A 175 10.66 -12.98 -4.59
C THR A 175 11.38 -13.03 -5.95
N GLU A 176 10.89 -13.82 -6.89
CA GLU A 176 11.44 -13.88 -8.25
C GLU A 176 11.29 -12.56 -9.00
N LEU A 177 10.11 -11.93 -8.89
CA LEU A 177 9.86 -10.62 -9.49
C LEU A 177 10.84 -9.56 -8.99
N TYR A 178 11.12 -9.52 -7.71
CA TYR A 178 12.04 -8.52 -7.14
C TYR A 178 13.49 -8.76 -7.56
N ARG A 179 13.90 -10.01 -7.73
CA ARG A 179 15.23 -10.35 -8.25
C ARG A 179 15.41 -9.89 -9.70
N THR A 180 14.39 -10.00 -10.52
CA THR A 180 14.45 -9.65 -11.96
C THR A 180 14.12 -8.17 -12.21
N ALA A 181 13.00 -7.66 -11.68
CA ALA A 181 12.48 -6.36 -12.01
C ALA A 181 13.14 -5.21 -11.23
N PHE A 182 13.59 -5.43 -9.98
CA PHE A 182 14.09 -4.33 -9.13
C PHE A 182 15.58 -4.03 -9.24
N TRP A 183 16.31 -4.67 -10.15
CA TRP A 183 17.78 -4.62 -10.19
C TRP A 183 18.43 -4.94 -8.83
N TYR A 184 17.73 -5.70 -7.99
CA TYR A 184 18.12 -6.00 -6.63
C TYR A 184 18.83 -7.35 -6.54
N LYS A 185 19.96 -7.38 -5.79
CA LYS A 185 20.79 -8.58 -5.60
C LYS A 185 21.06 -8.90 -4.12
N GLY A 186 20.42 -8.13 -3.22
CA GLY A 186 20.61 -8.31 -1.78
C GLY A 186 19.68 -9.37 -1.18
N ASP A 187 19.57 -9.32 0.14
CA ASP A 187 18.73 -10.25 0.90
C ASP A 187 17.25 -9.94 0.74
N ILE A 188 16.45 -10.97 0.56
CA ILE A 188 14.98 -10.91 0.58
C ILE A 188 14.49 -11.71 1.78
N LEU A 189 13.63 -11.09 2.59
CA LEU A 189 12.94 -11.75 3.69
C LEU A 189 11.53 -12.15 3.21
N GLU A 190 11.32 -13.43 3.06
CA GLU A 190 10.03 -14.03 2.67
C GLU A 190 9.16 -14.24 3.90
N CYS A 191 8.56 -13.15 4.39
CA CYS A 191 7.82 -13.15 5.65
C CYS A 191 6.34 -12.82 5.51
N GLY A 192 5.89 -12.47 4.32
CA GLY A 192 4.59 -11.81 4.16
C GLY A 192 4.71 -10.28 4.17
N SER A 193 3.58 -9.62 4.18
CA SER A 193 3.43 -8.16 4.22
C SER A 193 2.94 -7.73 5.60
N PRO A 194 3.71 -6.97 6.40
CA PRO A 194 3.29 -6.54 7.74
C PRO A 194 1.87 -5.95 7.82
N ARG A 195 1.47 -5.20 6.79
CA ARG A 195 0.12 -4.63 6.70
C ARG A 195 -0.99 -5.67 6.50
N CYS A 196 -0.63 -6.87 6.01
CA CYS A 196 -1.59 -7.96 5.81
C CYS A 196 -1.78 -8.81 7.08
N ASP A 197 -0.95 -8.66 8.12
CA ASP A 197 -1.12 -9.38 9.37
C ASP A 197 -2.52 -9.18 9.95
N ILE A 198 -3.06 -7.96 9.88
CA ILE A 198 -4.40 -7.62 10.36
C ILE A 198 -5.51 -8.38 9.61
N LEU A 199 -5.28 -8.75 8.35
CA LEU A 199 -6.24 -9.51 7.54
C LEU A 199 -6.26 -10.99 7.92
N MET A 200 -5.16 -11.50 8.48
CA MET A 200 -5.03 -12.90 8.90
C MET A 200 -5.58 -13.13 10.31
N HIS A 201 -5.70 -12.08 11.10
CA HIS A 201 -6.24 -12.13 12.45
C HIS A 201 -7.67 -11.58 12.46
N ASN A 202 -8.65 -12.43 12.63
CA ASN A 202 -10.07 -12.02 12.69
C ASN A 202 -10.29 -11.15 13.93
N SER A 203 -10.04 -9.85 13.81
CA SER A 203 -10.08 -8.89 14.91
C SER A 203 -11.45 -8.21 14.99
N LEU A 204 -12.31 -8.69 15.89
CA LEU A 204 -13.58 -8.02 16.22
C LEU A 204 -13.35 -6.56 16.66
N GLU A 205 -12.24 -6.28 17.34
CA GLU A 205 -11.89 -4.93 17.78
C GLU A 205 -11.69 -3.97 16.59
N ILE A 206 -11.04 -4.42 15.52
CA ILE A 206 -10.84 -3.62 14.31
C ILE A 206 -12.18 -3.39 13.60
N GLU A 207 -12.97 -4.43 13.46
CA GLU A 207 -14.31 -4.32 12.87
C GLU A 207 -15.18 -3.32 13.64
N GLU A 208 -15.23 -3.41 14.98
CA GLU A 208 -15.94 -2.48 15.83
C GLU A 208 -15.39 -1.04 15.74
N LYS A 209 -14.06 -0.88 15.66
CA LYS A 209 -13.42 0.42 15.47
C LYS A 209 -13.90 1.10 14.17
N VAL A 210 -13.88 0.35 13.06
CA VAL A 210 -14.32 0.84 11.74
C VAL A 210 -15.81 1.16 11.76
N LYS A 211 -16.65 0.25 12.26
CA LYS A 211 -18.10 0.46 12.37
C LYS A 211 -18.44 1.67 13.23
N ARG A 212 -17.77 1.85 14.36
CA ARG A 212 -17.95 3.01 15.24
C ARG A 212 -17.57 4.31 14.56
N HIS A 213 -16.45 4.32 13.81
CA HIS A 213 -15.99 5.51 13.10
C HIS A 213 -17.03 6.01 12.09
N PHE A 214 -17.66 5.10 11.37
CA PHE A 214 -18.66 5.41 10.34
C PHE A 214 -20.10 5.40 10.86
N ASN A 215 -20.32 5.24 12.17
CA ASN A 215 -21.67 5.11 12.79
C ASN A 215 -22.48 3.96 12.18
N ILE A 216 -21.83 2.84 11.83
CA ILE A 216 -22.45 1.63 11.28
C ILE A 216 -22.95 0.75 12.43
N ASN A 217 -24.15 0.17 12.28
CA ASN A 217 -24.66 -0.78 13.24
C ASN A 217 -23.75 -2.03 13.31
N SER A 218 -23.50 -2.55 14.51
CA SER A 218 -22.63 -3.70 14.74
C SER A 218 -23.05 -4.96 13.94
N SER A 219 -24.36 -5.14 13.69
CA SER A 219 -24.90 -6.26 12.91
C SER A 219 -24.84 -6.08 11.40
N SER A 220 -24.51 -4.90 10.91
CA SER A 220 -24.42 -4.63 9.47
C SER A 220 -23.15 -5.20 8.87
N GLN A 221 -23.28 -5.74 7.66
CA GLN A 221 -22.16 -6.23 6.84
C GLN A 221 -21.64 -5.10 5.95
N ILE A 222 -20.35 -5.15 5.64
CA ILE A 222 -19.68 -4.10 4.85
C ILE A 222 -19.22 -4.69 3.51
N LEU A 223 -19.60 -4.00 2.42
CA LEU A 223 -18.94 -4.13 1.13
C LEU A 223 -18.05 -2.91 0.94
N THR A 224 -16.77 -3.11 0.67
CA THR A 224 -15.86 -2.01 0.29
C THR A 224 -15.74 -1.92 -1.22
N TYR A 225 -16.04 -0.75 -1.78
CA TYR A 225 -15.77 -0.40 -3.17
C TYR A 225 -14.50 0.45 -3.25
N ALA A 226 -13.44 -0.10 -3.86
CA ALA A 226 -12.12 0.52 -3.93
C ALA A 226 -11.57 0.52 -5.35
N PRO A 227 -12.06 1.40 -6.24
CA PRO A 227 -11.61 1.47 -7.63
C PRO A 227 -10.24 2.15 -7.75
N THR A 228 -9.49 1.79 -8.80
CA THR A 228 -8.24 2.46 -9.15
C THR A 228 -8.49 3.80 -9.86
N PHE A 229 -7.53 4.72 -9.71
CA PHE A 229 -7.57 6.03 -10.36
C PHE A 229 -7.40 5.93 -11.87
N ARG A 230 -8.19 6.72 -12.64
CA ARG A 230 -8.01 6.94 -14.09
C ARG A 230 -7.49 8.34 -14.36
N VAL A 231 -6.60 8.43 -15.34
CA VAL A 231 -5.94 9.71 -15.70
C VAL A 231 -6.85 10.59 -16.56
N ASP A 232 -7.75 9.99 -17.29
CA ASP A 232 -8.64 10.63 -18.28
C ASP A 232 -9.83 11.37 -17.67
N SER A 233 -9.98 11.36 -16.34
CA SER A 233 -11.07 12.02 -15.61
C SER A 233 -12.47 11.50 -15.99
N ASN A 234 -12.60 10.34 -16.63
CA ASN A 234 -13.88 9.71 -16.86
C ASN A 234 -14.46 9.18 -15.54
N THR A 235 -15.51 9.82 -15.05
CA THR A 235 -16.17 9.44 -13.78
C THR A 235 -17.30 8.44 -13.99
N GLU A 236 -17.79 8.24 -15.21
CA GLU A 236 -18.88 7.30 -15.52
C GLU A 236 -18.52 5.86 -15.19
N ILE A 237 -17.24 5.50 -15.32
CA ILE A 237 -16.74 4.17 -14.98
C ILE A 237 -16.88 3.82 -13.50
N TYR A 238 -17.04 4.80 -12.62
CA TYR A 238 -17.25 4.58 -11.18
C TYR A 238 -18.75 4.53 -10.82
N ASN A 239 -19.65 4.75 -11.79
CA ASN A 239 -21.06 4.81 -11.54
C ASN A 239 -21.64 3.40 -11.41
N ILE A 240 -22.08 3.06 -10.21
CA ILE A 240 -22.74 1.79 -9.87
C ILE A 240 -24.06 2.15 -9.18
N ASP A 241 -25.13 1.45 -9.55
CA ASP A 241 -26.37 1.48 -8.77
C ASP A 241 -26.18 0.70 -7.46
N PHE A 242 -25.65 1.41 -6.44
CA PHE A 242 -25.38 0.82 -5.14
C PHE A 242 -26.65 0.42 -4.39
N GLU A 243 -27.78 1.09 -4.60
CA GLU A 243 -29.05 0.72 -3.94
C GLU A 243 -29.54 -0.63 -4.47
N GLN A 244 -29.47 -0.83 -5.78
CA GLN A 244 -29.79 -2.12 -6.38
C GLN A 244 -28.80 -3.19 -5.94
N LEU A 245 -27.49 -2.88 -5.87
CA LEU A 245 -26.47 -3.79 -5.36
C LEU A 245 -26.75 -4.22 -3.92
N ILE A 246 -27.07 -3.27 -3.02
CA ILE A 246 -27.44 -3.54 -1.63
C ILE A 246 -28.67 -4.46 -1.54
N SER A 247 -29.68 -4.23 -2.38
CA SER A 247 -30.89 -5.08 -2.45
C SER A 247 -30.52 -6.51 -2.80
N VAL A 248 -29.65 -6.72 -3.78
CA VAL A 248 -29.19 -8.04 -4.21
C VAL A 248 -28.34 -8.70 -3.12
N LEU A 249 -27.46 -7.95 -2.45
CA LEU A 249 -26.65 -8.45 -1.31
C LEU A 249 -27.56 -8.96 -0.17
N LYS A 250 -28.57 -8.15 0.23
CA LYS A 250 -29.55 -8.55 1.25
C LYS A 250 -30.29 -9.84 0.88
N LYS A 251 -30.73 -9.93 -0.37
CA LYS A 251 -31.41 -11.13 -0.88
C LYS A 251 -30.53 -12.37 -0.88
N LYS A 252 -29.24 -12.22 -1.25
CA LYS A 252 -28.30 -13.35 -1.38
C LYS A 252 -27.73 -13.80 -0.05
N PHE A 253 -27.27 -12.88 0.79
CA PHE A 253 -26.51 -13.17 2.01
C PHE A 253 -27.30 -12.89 3.29
N GLY A 254 -28.45 -12.22 3.20
CA GLY A 254 -29.21 -11.76 4.35
C GLY A 254 -28.59 -10.55 5.05
N GLY A 255 -29.24 -10.09 6.13
CA GLY A 255 -28.76 -9.00 6.97
C GLY A 255 -28.83 -7.61 6.33
N GLU A 256 -28.26 -6.62 7.01
CA GLU A 256 -28.15 -5.24 6.54
C GLU A 256 -26.76 -5.00 5.95
N TRP A 257 -26.69 -4.28 4.83
CA TRP A 257 -25.46 -4.00 4.11
C TRP A 257 -25.17 -2.53 4.00
N ILE A 258 -23.89 -2.17 4.19
CA ILE A 258 -23.35 -0.83 3.99
C ILE A 258 -22.25 -0.93 2.94
N VAL A 259 -22.22 0.05 2.03
CA VAL A 259 -21.14 0.21 1.06
C VAL A 259 -20.19 1.29 1.57
N LEU A 260 -18.95 0.94 1.83
CA LEU A 260 -17.87 1.90 2.04
C LEU A 260 -17.17 2.19 0.70
N VAL A 261 -17.27 3.42 0.25
CA VAL A 261 -16.60 3.87 -0.98
C VAL A 261 -15.24 4.45 -0.64
N ARG A 262 -14.19 3.78 -1.09
CA ARG A 262 -12.80 4.19 -0.87
C ARG A 262 -12.15 4.62 -2.17
N LEU A 263 -12.29 5.87 -2.54
CA LEU A 263 -11.68 6.41 -3.75
C LEU A 263 -10.16 6.58 -3.55
N HIS A 264 -9.42 6.53 -4.66
CA HIS A 264 -8.01 6.89 -4.63
C HIS A 264 -7.84 8.38 -4.24
N PRO A 265 -6.82 8.76 -3.43
CA PRO A 265 -6.64 10.15 -2.97
C PRO A 265 -6.61 11.21 -4.09
N ASN A 266 -6.23 10.84 -5.30
CA ASN A 266 -6.26 11.74 -6.45
C ASN A 266 -7.70 12.04 -6.96
N LEU A 267 -8.69 11.24 -6.56
CA LEU A 267 -10.11 11.43 -6.87
C LEU A 267 -10.87 12.16 -5.75
N SER A 268 -10.28 12.33 -4.57
CA SER A 268 -10.96 12.93 -3.42
C SER A 268 -11.46 14.36 -3.69
N ALA A 269 -10.79 15.10 -4.57
CA ALA A 269 -11.25 16.42 -5.02
C ALA A 269 -12.43 16.38 -6.01
N MET A 270 -12.78 15.19 -6.51
CA MET A 270 -13.85 14.95 -7.49
C MET A 270 -15.01 14.14 -6.89
N SER A 271 -15.06 13.96 -5.57
CA SER A 271 -16.03 13.08 -4.88
C SER A 271 -17.51 13.50 -5.08
N ASN A 272 -17.77 14.68 -5.63
CA ASN A 272 -19.12 15.19 -5.88
C ASN A 272 -19.89 14.45 -7.01
N PHE A 273 -19.29 13.47 -7.67
CA PHE A 273 -19.98 12.68 -8.70
C PHE A 273 -20.76 11.48 -8.12
N MET A 274 -20.57 11.16 -6.84
CA MET A 274 -21.29 10.08 -6.16
C MET A 274 -22.28 10.64 -5.15
N GLU A 275 -23.46 10.05 -5.09
CA GLU A 275 -24.45 10.32 -4.04
C GLU A 275 -24.19 9.41 -2.85
N TYR A 276 -23.90 10.01 -1.71
CA TYR A 276 -23.70 9.30 -0.45
C TYR A 276 -25.02 9.32 0.36
N THR A 277 -25.32 8.21 0.99
CA THR A 277 -26.52 8.00 1.82
C THR A 277 -26.12 7.39 3.16
N SER A 278 -27.12 7.04 4.00
CA SER A 278 -26.84 6.29 5.23
C SER A 278 -26.31 4.87 4.97
N SER A 279 -26.50 4.33 3.77
CA SER A 279 -26.04 2.99 3.37
C SER A 279 -24.85 3.02 2.40
N ILE A 280 -24.48 4.20 1.88
CA ILE A 280 -23.36 4.42 0.96
C ILE A 280 -22.49 5.53 1.53
N ILE A 281 -21.36 5.19 2.11
CA ILE A 281 -20.56 6.08 2.96
C ILE A 281 -19.19 6.34 2.31
N ASP A 282 -18.77 7.61 2.27
CA ASP A 282 -17.41 7.98 1.85
C ASP A 282 -16.37 7.59 2.89
N ALA A 283 -15.52 6.62 2.54
CA ALA A 283 -14.40 6.16 3.35
C ALA A 283 -13.03 6.60 2.79
N THR A 284 -13.02 7.54 1.83
CA THR A 284 -11.80 7.98 1.13
C THR A 284 -10.74 8.53 2.09
N ASN A 285 -11.16 9.23 3.13
CA ASN A 285 -10.27 9.89 4.09
C ASN A 285 -9.99 9.06 5.35
N TYR A 286 -10.50 7.83 5.46
CA TYR A 286 -10.13 6.97 6.59
C TYR A 286 -8.64 6.65 6.56
N ALA A 287 -7.98 6.66 7.71
CA ALA A 287 -6.51 6.64 7.78
C ALA A 287 -5.90 5.35 7.22
N ASP A 288 -6.47 4.20 7.53
CA ASP A 288 -5.89 2.90 7.21
C ASP A 288 -6.82 2.04 6.35
N MET A 289 -6.39 1.76 5.10
CA MET A 289 -7.14 0.91 4.17
C MET A 289 -7.29 -0.52 4.70
N TYR A 290 -6.27 -1.05 5.38
CA TYR A 290 -6.27 -2.45 5.84
C TYR A 290 -7.25 -2.69 6.99
N GLU A 291 -7.50 -1.67 7.83
CA GLU A 291 -8.57 -1.74 8.82
C GLU A 291 -9.96 -1.83 8.15
N ILE A 292 -10.19 -1.05 7.07
CA ILE A 292 -11.43 -1.15 6.28
C ILE A 292 -11.57 -2.54 5.66
N LEU A 293 -10.49 -3.06 5.04
CA LEU A 293 -10.51 -4.39 4.43
C LEU A 293 -10.80 -5.47 5.46
N ALA A 294 -10.16 -5.41 6.64
CA ALA A 294 -10.39 -6.37 7.72
C ALA A 294 -11.86 -6.38 8.19
N ALA A 295 -12.50 -5.20 8.21
CA ALA A 295 -13.91 -5.04 8.58
C ALA A 295 -14.90 -5.42 7.48
N SER A 296 -14.44 -5.68 6.25
CA SER A 296 -15.31 -5.92 5.09
C SER A 296 -15.60 -7.39 4.85
N GLU A 297 -16.83 -7.69 4.38
CA GLU A 297 -17.22 -9.01 3.94
C GLU A 297 -16.99 -9.24 2.45
N ILE A 298 -17.04 -8.17 1.64
CA ILE A 298 -16.85 -8.23 0.19
C ILE A 298 -15.96 -7.06 -0.24
N LEU A 299 -15.01 -7.32 -1.14
CA LEU A 299 -14.28 -6.29 -1.85
C LEU A 299 -14.76 -6.20 -3.30
N LEU A 300 -15.21 -5.02 -3.69
CA LEU A 300 -15.46 -4.64 -5.08
C LEU A 300 -14.33 -3.72 -5.52
N THR A 301 -13.55 -4.13 -6.52
CA THR A 301 -12.40 -3.37 -7.00
C THR A 301 -12.21 -3.61 -8.51
N ASP A 302 -11.09 -3.17 -9.08
CA ASP A 302 -10.79 -3.35 -10.51
C ASP A 302 -9.34 -3.83 -10.72
N TYR A 303 -8.40 -2.95 -11.06
CA TYR A 303 -7.01 -3.28 -11.38
C TYR A 303 -6.03 -3.08 -10.21
N SER A 304 -6.52 -3.17 -8.99
CA SER A 304 -5.75 -2.98 -7.77
C SER A 304 -5.17 -4.28 -7.25
N SER A 305 -3.89 -4.27 -6.82
CA SER A 305 -3.27 -5.39 -6.10
C SER A 305 -3.98 -5.76 -4.79
N THR A 306 -4.83 -4.88 -4.27
CA THR A 306 -5.66 -5.11 -3.09
C THR A 306 -6.55 -6.35 -3.22
N MET A 307 -6.94 -6.72 -4.48
CA MET A 307 -7.71 -7.94 -4.73
C MET A 307 -6.99 -9.20 -4.23
N PHE A 308 -5.68 -9.28 -4.43
CA PHE A 308 -4.89 -10.43 -3.98
C PHE A 308 -4.78 -10.46 -2.44
N GLU A 309 -4.57 -9.30 -1.83
CA GLU A 309 -4.41 -9.19 -0.37
C GLU A 309 -5.71 -9.46 0.37
N PHE A 310 -6.84 -8.94 -0.13
CA PHE A 310 -8.16 -9.24 0.45
C PHE A 310 -8.51 -10.73 0.39
N SER A 311 -8.09 -11.40 -0.69
CA SER A 311 -8.38 -12.83 -0.87
C SER A 311 -7.67 -13.74 0.15
N PHE A 312 -6.64 -13.27 0.87
CA PHE A 312 -6.03 -14.01 1.98
C PHE A 312 -7.03 -14.33 3.09
N MET A 313 -8.08 -13.53 3.25
CA MET A 313 -9.18 -13.81 4.20
C MET A 313 -10.18 -14.86 3.70
N ASN A 314 -10.03 -15.38 2.48
CA ASN A 314 -11.01 -16.24 1.82
C ASN A 314 -12.42 -15.60 1.68
N LYS A 315 -12.49 -14.27 1.71
CA LYS A 315 -13.70 -13.47 1.49
C LYS A 315 -13.83 -13.10 0.00
N PRO A 316 -15.08 -12.85 -0.49
CA PRO A 316 -15.32 -12.55 -1.91
C PRO A 316 -14.62 -11.29 -2.40
N VAL A 317 -13.89 -11.41 -3.50
CA VAL A 317 -13.46 -10.30 -4.34
C VAL A 317 -14.25 -10.36 -5.64
N VAL A 318 -14.82 -9.23 -6.06
CA VAL A 318 -15.46 -9.08 -7.37
C VAL A 318 -14.76 -7.95 -8.11
N LEU A 319 -14.43 -8.18 -9.36
CA LEU A 319 -13.83 -7.16 -10.23
C LEU A 319 -14.94 -6.44 -11.00
N TYR A 320 -14.95 -5.11 -10.93
CA TYR A 320 -15.82 -4.26 -11.72
C TYR A 320 -14.98 -3.37 -12.62
N ALA A 321 -14.93 -3.69 -13.90
CA ALA A 321 -14.02 -3.10 -14.88
C ALA A 321 -14.73 -2.76 -16.20
N PRO A 322 -15.61 -1.75 -16.23
CA PRO A 322 -16.36 -1.38 -17.44
C PRO A 322 -15.47 -0.87 -18.59
N ASP A 323 -14.26 -0.44 -18.27
CA ASP A 323 -13.26 0.07 -19.22
C ASP A 323 -12.15 -0.93 -19.56
N ILE A 324 -12.37 -2.23 -19.33
CA ILE A 324 -11.33 -3.26 -19.39
C ILE A 324 -10.57 -3.25 -20.73
N ASN A 325 -11.26 -3.10 -21.85
CA ASN A 325 -10.64 -3.14 -23.18
C ASN A 325 -9.63 -2.00 -23.36
N SER A 326 -10.01 -0.76 -23.01
CA SER A 326 -9.11 0.40 -23.10
C SER A 326 -8.00 0.37 -22.06
N TYR A 327 -8.29 -0.14 -20.86
CA TYR A 327 -7.29 -0.17 -19.77
C TYR A 327 -6.18 -1.19 -20.03
N VAL A 328 -6.49 -2.34 -20.62
CA VAL A 328 -5.52 -3.39 -20.95
C VAL A 328 -4.61 -2.97 -22.10
N GLU A 329 -5.11 -2.21 -23.07
CA GLU A 329 -4.30 -1.69 -24.18
C GLU A 329 -3.19 -0.74 -23.72
N ASP A 330 -3.44 0.02 -22.65
CA ASP A 330 -2.49 1.01 -22.12
C ASP A 330 -1.48 0.43 -21.10
N ARG A 331 -1.69 -0.78 -20.60
CA ARG A 331 -0.97 -1.34 -19.46
C ARG A 331 -0.54 -2.78 -19.68
N ASP A 332 0.73 -3.05 -19.43
CA ASP A 332 1.22 -4.42 -19.37
C ASP A 332 0.91 -5.07 -18.02
N PHE A 333 0.37 -6.29 -18.07
CA PHE A 333 0.04 -7.09 -16.89
C PHE A 333 0.94 -8.31 -16.77
N TYR A 334 1.13 -8.79 -15.51
CA TYR A 334 1.75 -10.10 -15.25
C TYR A 334 0.76 -11.25 -15.40
N PHE A 335 -0.53 -10.97 -15.21
CA PHE A 335 -1.62 -11.94 -15.31
C PHE A 335 -2.67 -11.43 -16.29
N ASP A 336 -3.21 -12.33 -17.11
CA ASP A 336 -4.43 -12.01 -17.82
C ASP A 336 -5.58 -11.91 -16.81
N ILE A 337 -6.23 -10.75 -16.75
CA ILE A 337 -7.30 -10.46 -15.77
C ILE A 337 -8.48 -11.41 -15.92
N HIS A 338 -8.74 -11.94 -17.12
CA HIS A 338 -9.80 -12.90 -17.39
C HIS A 338 -9.49 -14.30 -16.83
N THR A 339 -8.22 -14.59 -16.52
CA THR A 339 -7.79 -15.88 -15.96
C THR A 339 -7.64 -15.84 -14.43
N LEU A 340 -7.83 -14.69 -13.82
CA LEU A 340 -7.81 -14.54 -12.37
C LEU A 340 -9.01 -15.28 -11.74
N PRO A 341 -8.89 -15.77 -10.51
CA PRO A 341 -9.97 -16.51 -9.85
C PRO A 341 -11.12 -15.61 -9.35
N TYR A 342 -11.10 -14.34 -9.70
CA TYR A 342 -12.08 -13.34 -9.25
C TYR A 342 -13.14 -13.13 -10.32
N PRO A 343 -14.45 -13.23 -9.98
CA PRO A 343 -15.51 -12.91 -10.94
C PRO A 343 -15.35 -11.47 -11.46
N LEU A 344 -15.46 -11.31 -12.78
CA LEU A 344 -15.29 -10.05 -13.49
C LEU A 344 -16.62 -9.57 -14.08
N ALA A 345 -17.00 -8.33 -13.78
CA ALA A 345 -18.15 -7.63 -14.32
C ALA A 345 -17.69 -6.40 -15.12
N GLU A 346 -18.19 -6.24 -16.32
CA GLU A 346 -17.95 -5.11 -17.20
C GLU A 346 -19.11 -4.07 -17.18
N ASN A 347 -20.20 -4.39 -16.48
CA ASN A 347 -21.34 -3.50 -16.28
C ASN A 347 -22.13 -3.93 -15.03
N THR A 348 -23.05 -3.07 -14.59
CA THR A 348 -23.88 -3.29 -13.39
C THR A 348 -24.71 -4.56 -13.48
N ASP A 349 -25.32 -4.87 -14.62
CA ASP A 349 -26.14 -6.08 -14.78
C ASP A 349 -25.33 -7.37 -14.58
N GLN A 350 -24.09 -7.40 -15.08
CA GLN A 350 -23.19 -8.52 -14.85
C GLN A 350 -22.78 -8.60 -13.37
N LEU A 351 -22.49 -7.47 -12.73
CA LEU A 351 -22.16 -7.40 -11.31
C LEU A 351 -23.26 -8.02 -10.45
N LEU A 352 -24.50 -7.58 -10.66
CA LEU A 352 -25.67 -8.08 -9.92
C LEU A 352 -25.87 -9.59 -10.11
N LYS A 353 -25.75 -10.08 -11.34
CA LYS A 353 -25.82 -11.53 -11.65
C LYS A 353 -24.70 -12.33 -10.99
N ILE A 354 -23.47 -11.78 -10.91
CA ILE A 354 -22.35 -12.40 -10.20
C ILE A 354 -22.69 -12.58 -8.73
N ILE A 355 -23.21 -11.54 -8.06
CA ILE A 355 -23.59 -11.61 -6.65
C ILE A 355 -24.74 -12.61 -6.44
N GLU A 356 -25.78 -12.56 -7.26
CA GLU A 356 -26.91 -13.51 -7.15
C GLU A 356 -26.47 -14.97 -7.26
N ARG A 357 -25.53 -15.27 -8.17
CA ARG A 357 -25.04 -16.61 -8.48
C ARG A 357 -23.80 -17.02 -7.70
N TYR A 358 -23.32 -16.15 -6.78
CA TYR A 358 -22.09 -16.42 -6.05
C TYR A 358 -22.13 -17.77 -5.32
N ASP A 359 -21.07 -18.57 -5.58
CA ASP A 359 -20.84 -19.86 -4.94
C ASP A 359 -19.56 -19.79 -4.11
N SER A 360 -19.71 -19.76 -2.80
CA SER A 360 -18.60 -19.63 -1.84
C SER A 360 -17.60 -20.79 -1.92
N ASN A 361 -18.09 -22.03 -2.13
CA ASN A 361 -17.19 -23.19 -2.17
C ASN A 361 -16.34 -23.18 -3.43
N LYS A 362 -16.98 -22.95 -4.58
CA LYS A 362 -16.28 -22.85 -5.87
C LYS A 362 -15.25 -21.72 -5.84
N TYR A 363 -15.62 -20.54 -5.33
CA TYR A 363 -14.74 -19.38 -5.22
C TYR A 363 -13.51 -19.72 -4.35
N LYS A 364 -13.70 -20.26 -3.16
CA LYS A 364 -12.61 -20.62 -2.25
C LYS A 364 -11.64 -21.62 -2.84
N ILE A 365 -12.12 -22.62 -3.57
CA ILE A 365 -11.27 -23.59 -4.25
C ILE A 365 -10.38 -22.89 -5.29
N GLN A 366 -10.98 -22.09 -6.15
CA GLN A 366 -10.25 -21.39 -7.23
C GLN A 366 -9.21 -20.39 -6.68
N VAL A 367 -9.58 -19.62 -5.66
CA VAL A 367 -8.67 -18.67 -5.01
C VAL A 367 -7.51 -19.39 -4.31
N ASN A 368 -7.79 -20.44 -3.56
CA ASN A 368 -6.74 -21.18 -2.85
C ASN A 368 -5.76 -21.86 -3.83
N GLU A 369 -6.24 -22.43 -4.93
CA GLU A 369 -5.38 -22.98 -5.97
C GLU A 369 -4.49 -21.92 -6.60
N PHE A 370 -5.04 -20.72 -6.85
CA PHE A 370 -4.28 -19.60 -7.39
C PHE A 370 -3.21 -19.11 -6.40
N LEU A 371 -3.58 -18.87 -5.15
CA LEU A 371 -2.66 -18.41 -4.10
C LEU A 371 -1.55 -19.45 -3.84
N LEU A 372 -1.87 -20.73 -3.87
CA LEU A 372 -0.89 -21.82 -3.75
C LEU A 372 0.14 -21.79 -4.88
N LYS A 373 -0.29 -21.57 -6.12
CA LYS A 373 0.61 -21.44 -7.29
C LYS A 373 1.56 -20.26 -7.17
N LEU A 374 1.16 -19.19 -6.48
CA LEU A 374 2.01 -18.02 -6.23
C LEU A 374 2.98 -18.21 -5.06
N GLY A 375 2.84 -19.29 -4.27
CA GLY A 375 3.67 -19.57 -3.12
C GLY A 375 3.55 -18.52 -2.01
N ILE A 376 2.31 -18.21 -1.61
CA ILE A 376 2.02 -17.16 -0.62
C ILE A 376 2.67 -17.48 0.73
N LYS A 377 3.25 -16.45 1.37
CA LYS A 377 3.93 -16.50 2.68
C LYS A 377 3.16 -15.78 3.79
N GLU A 378 1.93 -15.33 3.52
CA GLU A 378 1.11 -14.62 4.50
C GLU A 378 0.60 -15.60 5.56
N ASN A 379 0.98 -15.36 6.81
CA ASN A 379 0.61 -16.18 7.96
C ASN A 379 0.25 -15.36 9.21
N GLY A 380 0.17 -14.03 9.06
CA GLY A 380 -0.15 -13.10 10.16
C GLY A 380 1.02 -12.79 11.10
N ASP A 381 2.25 -13.15 10.75
CA ASP A 381 3.45 -12.98 11.59
C ASP A 381 4.54 -12.12 10.92
N ALA A 382 4.23 -11.46 9.83
CA ALA A 382 5.20 -10.69 9.06
C ALA A 382 5.83 -9.56 9.89
N SER A 383 5.04 -8.82 10.64
CA SER A 383 5.51 -7.74 11.53
C SER A 383 6.51 -8.27 12.57
N ASN A 384 6.21 -9.39 13.22
CA ASN A 384 7.11 -10.01 14.21
C ASN A 384 8.44 -10.43 13.58
N GLN A 385 8.42 -11.03 12.38
CA GLN A 385 9.63 -11.47 11.69
C GLN A 385 10.52 -10.26 11.34
N VAL A 386 9.94 -9.16 10.87
CA VAL A 386 10.67 -7.92 10.60
C VAL A 386 11.21 -7.30 11.88
N VAL A 387 10.42 -7.24 12.97
CA VAL A 387 10.86 -6.76 14.29
C VAL A 387 12.02 -7.58 14.83
N LYS A 388 11.96 -8.91 14.74
CA LYS A 388 13.08 -9.80 15.11
C LYS A 388 14.36 -9.45 14.33
N LYS A 389 14.23 -9.17 13.03
CA LYS A 389 15.37 -8.74 12.20
C LYS A 389 15.92 -7.39 12.63
N ILE A 390 15.05 -6.40 12.92
CA ILE A 390 15.45 -5.07 13.43
C ILE A 390 16.23 -5.20 14.74
N LYS A 391 15.76 -5.99 15.69
CA LYS A 391 16.45 -6.26 16.97
C LYS A 391 17.85 -6.83 16.75
N GLN A 392 18.00 -7.81 15.87
CA GLN A 392 19.31 -8.38 15.52
C GLN A 392 20.27 -7.33 14.91
N ILE A 393 19.76 -6.35 14.17
CA ILE A 393 20.56 -5.28 13.57
C ILE A 393 21.02 -4.28 14.61
N ILE A 394 20.16 -3.95 15.57
CA ILE A 394 20.43 -2.97 16.62
C ILE A 394 21.42 -3.51 17.66
N MET A 395 21.36 -4.81 17.96
CA MET A 395 22.27 -5.50 18.89
C MET A 395 23.69 -5.69 18.37
N LYS A 396 23.91 -5.57 17.04
CA LYS A 396 25.24 -5.62 16.38
C LYS A 396 25.88 -4.22 16.33
#